data_164d4bc73e4f4d643dcaf43b04bade99
#
_entry.id   164d4bc73e4f4d643dcaf43b04bade99
#
_cell.length_a   1.000
_cell.length_b   1.000
_cell.length_c   1.000
_cell.angle_alpha   90.00
_cell.angle_beta   90.00
_cell.angle_gamma   90.00
#
_symmetry.space_group_name_H-M   'P 1'
#
loop_
_entity.id
_entity.type
_entity.pdbx_description
1 polymer ?
#
loop_
_entity_poly.entity_id
_entity_poly.type
_entity_poly.pdbx_seq_one_letter_code
_entity_poly.pdbx_strand_id
1 'polypeptide(L)'
;MESIKYMTSLLTFYLKGEIKSEQNFIIFKNPNTILGLIPLGAKTEKFTINQIASTSTDFKLKLGKLLIGVVVAILGLSVIGSSFLAGLILLLIGANSVIDAFEIDLVVTTTAGQQKPIDFFIFEKSKAVLAEQQINAMISGRLDDTNNRQQTDRIIEAINNK
;
A
#
# COMPACT_ATOMS: atom_id res chain seq x y z
N MET A 1 -1.89 2.40 -16.69
CA MET A 1 -1.07 2.58 -15.49
C MET A 1 0.13 1.65 -15.60
N GLU A 2 1.35 2.15 -15.43
CA GLU A 2 2.52 1.30 -15.31
C GLU A 2 2.48 0.51 -14.00
N SER A 3 3.04 -0.71 -14.02
CA SER A 3 3.15 -1.54 -12.82
C SER A 3 4.12 -0.89 -11.82
N ILE A 4 3.64 -0.61 -10.61
CA ILE A 4 4.43 -0.03 -9.52
C ILE A 4 4.79 -1.14 -8.55
N LYS A 5 6.08 -1.46 -8.45
CA LYS A 5 6.61 -2.42 -7.47
C LYS A 5 7.17 -1.68 -6.27
N TYR A 6 6.80 -2.12 -5.07
CA TYR A 6 7.18 -1.48 -3.81
C TYR A 6 7.59 -2.50 -2.75
N MET A 7 8.30 -2.02 -1.74
CA MET A 7 8.68 -2.79 -0.55
C MET A 7 7.74 -2.46 0.61
N THR A 8 7.52 -3.45 1.48
CA THR A 8 6.75 -3.29 2.72
C THR A 8 7.63 -3.31 3.97
N SER A 9 8.84 -3.87 3.88
CA SER A 9 9.80 -3.95 4.97
C SER A 9 11.23 -4.06 4.45
N LEU A 10 12.20 -3.60 5.24
CA LEU A 10 13.61 -3.69 4.90
C LEU A 10 14.13 -5.13 4.94
N LEU A 11 13.73 -5.94 5.92
CA LEU A 11 14.18 -7.35 6.02
C LEU A 11 13.64 -8.22 4.90
N THR A 12 12.48 -7.87 4.35
CA THR A 12 11.87 -8.60 3.23
C THR A 12 11.97 -7.81 1.91
N PHE A 13 13.07 -7.08 1.70
CA PHE A 13 13.30 -6.26 0.50
C PHE A 13 13.18 -7.03 -0.81
N TYR A 14 13.38 -8.35 -0.79
CA TYR A 14 13.22 -9.26 -1.93
C TYR A 14 11.75 -9.58 -2.24
N LEU A 15 10.83 -9.37 -1.28
CA LEU A 15 9.39 -9.53 -1.45
C LEU A 15 8.78 -8.18 -1.82
N LYS A 16 8.38 -8.05 -3.07
CA LYS A 16 7.79 -6.81 -3.57
C LYS A 16 6.29 -6.92 -3.69
N GLY A 17 5.59 -5.92 -3.19
CA GLY A 17 4.21 -5.64 -3.57
C GLY A 17 4.16 -5.10 -5.00
N GLU A 18 3.01 -5.21 -5.64
CA GLU A 18 2.78 -4.73 -6.98
C GLU A 18 1.40 -4.11 -7.09
N ILE A 19 1.33 -2.91 -7.66
CA ILE A 19 0.08 -2.26 -8.06
C ILE A 19 0.10 -2.15 -9.58
N LYS A 20 -0.92 -2.68 -10.23
CA LYS A 20 -1.06 -2.60 -11.68
C LYS A 20 -2.52 -2.40 -12.08
N SER A 21 -2.73 -1.87 -13.26
CA SER A 21 -4.04 -1.76 -13.88
C SER A 21 -4.14 -2.72 -15.06
N GLU A 22 -5.22 -3.47 -15.10
CA GLU A 22 -5.59 -4.32 -16.24
C GLU A 22 -7.02 -3.99 -16.65
N GLN A 23 -7.20 -3.43 -17.84
CA GLN A 23 -8.49 -2.97 -18.33
C GLN A 23 -9.17 -2.01 -17.31
N ASN A 24 -10.32 -2.39 -16.74
CA ASN A 24 -11.07 -1.61 -15.76
C ASN A 24 -10.80 -2.02 -14.31
N PHE A 25 -9.75 -2.85 -14.06
CA PHE A 25 -9.39 -3.31 -12.73
C PHE A 25 -8.07 -2.71 -12.28
N ILE A 26 -8.01 -2.40 -10.99
CA ILE A 26 -6.76 -2.14 -10.27
C ILE A 26 -6.47 -3.35 -9.40
N ILE A 27 -5.29 -3.90 -9.56
CA ILE A 27 -4.84 -5.12 -8.89
C ILE A 27 -3.75 -4.74 -7.91
N PHE A 28 -3.99 -5.05 -6.65
CA PHE A 28 -3.05 -4.91 -5.56
C PHE A 28 -2.54 -6.29 -5.16
N LYS A 29 -1.25 -6.49 -5.27
CA LYS A 29 -0.58 -7.72 -4.84
C LYS A 29 0.34 -7.39 -3.68
N ASN A 30 -0.06 -7.76 -2.47
CA ASN A 30 0.71 -7.50 -1.25
C ASN A 30 1.43 -8.78 -0.81
N PRO A 31 2.73 -8.73 -0.53
CA PRO A 31 3.42 -9.85 0.09
C PRO A 31 2.84 -10.09 1.49
N ASN A 32 2.59 -11.35 1.82
CA ASN A 32 2.15 -11.75 3.14
C ASN A 32 3.31 -12.41 3.87
N THR A 33 3.58 -11.95 5.10
CA THR A 33 4.72 -12.43 5.90
C THR A 33 4.31 -12.66 7.35
N ILE A 34 4.91 -13.67 8.00
CA ILE A 34 4.85 -13.81 9.47
C ILE A 34 5.96 -12.97 10.07
N LEU A 35 5.60 -12.08 11.01
CA LEU A 35 6.52 -11.18 11.73
C LEU A 35 7.43 -10.35 10.81
N GLY A 36 7.04 -10.14 9.56
CA GLY A 36 7.86 -9.43 8.58
C GLY A 36 9.11 -10.21 8.13
N LEU A 37 9.25 -11.50 8.44
CA LEU A 37 10.45 -12.29 8.19
C LEU A 37 10.19 -13.49 7.27
N ILE A 38 9.12 -14.24 7.51
CA ILE A 38 8.84 -15.50 6.81
C ILE A 38 7.77 -15.26 5.75
N PRO A 39 8.07 -15.48 4.46
CA PRO A 39 7.08 -15.29 3.40
C PRO A 39 6.01 -16.39 3.43
N LEU A 40 4.74 -15.98 3.45
CA LEU A 40 3.57 -16.86 3.35
C LEU A 40 2.94 -16.88 1.95
N GLY A 41 3.49 -16.08 1.02
CA GLY A 41 2.91 -15.87 -0.31
C GLY A 41 2.49 -14.42 -0.55
N ALA A 42 1.49 -14.19 -1.38
CA ALA A 42 0.98 -12.86 -1.67
C ALA A 42 -0.55 -12.84 -1.66
N LYS A 43 -1.11 -11.84 -1.01
CA LYS A 43 -2.54 -11.53 -1.08
C LYS A 43 -2.79 -10.68 -2.32
N THR A 44 -3.67 -11.14 -3.19
CA THR A 44 -4.06 -10.39 -4.38
C THR A 44 -5.50 -9.91 -4.22
N GLU A 45 -5.71 -8.60 -4.31
CA GLU A 45 -7.02 -7.96 -4.29
C GLU A 45 -7.24 -7.24 -5.61
N LYS A 46 -8.44 -7.37 -6.18
CA LYS A 46 -8.83 -6.71 -7.43
C LYS A 46 -10.05 -5.84 -7.16
N PHE A 47 -9.96 -4.58 -7.57
CA PHE A 47 -11.06 -3.63 -7.51
C PHE A 47 -11.35 -3.12 -8.90
N THR A 48 -12.63 -3.04 -9.26
CA THR A 48 -13.01 -2.28 -10.46
C THR A 48 -12.84 -0.79 -10.17
N ILE A 49 -12.44 -0.01 -11.18
CA ILE A 49 -12.31 1.45 -11.03
C ILE A 49 -13.63 2.05 -10.53
N ASN A 50 -14.78 1.45 -10.89
CA ASN A 50 -16.10 1.89 -10.44
C ASN A 50 -16.35 1.70 -8.93
N GLN A 51 -15.62 0.82 -8.30
CA GLN A 51 -15.73 0.56 -6.85
C GLN A 51 -14.81 1.45 -6.02
N ILE A 52 -13.91 2.22 -6.65
CA ILE A 52 -13.00 3.12 -5.94
C ILE A 52 -13.57 4.51 -5.98
N ALA A 53 -13.79 5.08 -4.79
CA ALA A 53 -14.27 6.46 -4.62
C ALA A 53 -13.11 7.47 -4.57
N SER A 54 -12.06 7.15 -3.84
CA SER A 54 -10.88 8.01 -3.69
C SER A 54 -9.68 7.20 -3.22
N THR A 55 -8.49 7.78 -3.38
CA THR A 55 -7.26 7.30 -2.75
C THR A 55 -6.56 8.45 -2.05
N SER A 56 -5.90 8.14 -0.92
CA SER A 56 -5.05 9.07 -0.17
C SER A 56 -3.78 8.38 0.27
N THR A 57 -2.72 9.17 0.47
CA THR A 57 -1.46 8.68 1.03
C THR A 57 -1.28 9.27 2.41
N ASP A 58 -1.23 8.42 3.43
CA ASP A 58 -1.14 8.80 4.83
C ASP A 58 0.15 8.28 5.46
N PHE A 59 0.74 9.07 6.36
CA PHE A 59 1.81 8.60 7.23
C PHE A 59 1.21 7.89 8.45
N LYS A 60 1.78 6.73 8.78
CA LYS A 60 1.33 5.95 9.92
C LYS A 60 2.48 5.51 10.81
N LEU A 61 2.29 5.65 12.10
CA LEU A 61 3.20 5.15 13.12
C LEU A 61 2.54 3.98 13.88
N LYS A 62 3.09 2.79 13.72
CA LYS A 62 2.65 1.59 14.43
C LYS A 62 3.36 1.50 15.78
N LEU A 63 2.80 2.15 16.81
CA LEU A 63 3.39 2.22 18.16
C LEU A 63 3.73 0.84 18.74
N GLY A 64 2.91 -0.19 18.48
CA GLY A 64 3.19 -1.55 18.93
C GLY A 64 4.50 -2.10 18.35
N LYS A 65 4.72 -1.94 17.03
CA LYS A 65 5.98 -2.33 16.39
C LYS A 65 7.17 -1.53 16.93
N LEU A 66 6.99 -0.23 17.15
CA LEU A 66 8.02 0.65 17.69
C LEU A 66 8.46 0.19 19.08
N LEU A 67 7.51 -0.04 20.00
CA LEU A 67 7.81 -0.49 21.36
C LEU A 67 8.50 -1.85 21.38
N ILE A 68 7.97 -2.82 20.62
CA ILE A 68 8.58 -4.15 20.51
C ILE A 68 10.01 -4.02 19.94
N GLY A 69 10.20 -3.24 18.89
CA GLY A 69 11.50 -3.02 18.28
C GLY A 69 12.52 -2.43 19.25
N VAL A 70 12.12 -1.42 20.03
CA VAL A 70 12.98 -0.81 21.07
C VAL A 70 13.35 -1.82 22.15
N VAL A 71 12.39 -2.58 22.68
CA VAL A 71 12.64 -3.61 23.70
C VAL A 71 13.61 -4.67 23.17
N VAL A 72 13.39 -5.18 21.95
CA VAL A 72 14.26 -6.19 21.35
C VAL A 72 15.66 -5.65 21.08
N ALA A 73 15.79 -4.37 20.67
CA ALA A 73 17.10 -3.74 20.48
C ALA A 73 17.87 -3.62 21.81
N ILE A 74 17.20 -3.20 22.90
CA ILE A 74 17.79 -3.10 24.23
C ILE A 74 18.24 -4.48 24.73
N LEU A 75 17.40 -5.52 24.56
CA LEU A 75 17.77 -6.90 24.88
C LEU A 75 18.99 -7.35 24.07
N GLY A 76 19.05 -7.02 22.79
CA GLY A 76 20.20 -7.29 21.93
C GLY A 76 21.49 -6.68 22.49
N LEU A 77 21.45 -5.42 22.90
CA LEU A 77 22.60 -4.74 23.54
C LEU A 77 23.02 -5.41 24.85
N SER A 78 22.07 -5.87 25.66
CA SER A 78 22.35 -6.54 26.94
C SER A 78 23.02 -7.89 26.75
N VAL A 79 22.70 -8.61 25.64
CA VAL A 79 23.22 -9.96 25.36
C VAL A 79 24.58 -9.92 24.65
N ILE A 80 24.98 -8.79 24.02
CA ILE A 80 26.26 -8.68 23.28
C ILE A 80 27.46 -9.09 24.13
N GLY A 81 27.46 -8.74 25.43
CA GLY A 81 28.56 -9.06 26.34
C GLY A 81 28.73 -10.57 26.63
N SER A 82 27.67 -11.35 26.58
CA SER A 82 27.67 -12.79 26.80
C SER A 82 27.73 -13.60 25.51
N SER A 83 27.08 -13.13 24.46
CA SER A 83 27.07 -13.75 23.13
C SER A 83 26.97 -12.66 22.05
N PHE A 84 28.11 -12.32 21.46
CA PHE A 84 28.18 -11.27 20.44
C PHE A 84 27.24 -11.54 19.27
N LEU A 85 27.22 -12.77 18.72
CA LEU A 85 26.43 -13.11 17.56
C LEU A 85 24.91 -13.03 17.86
N ALA A 86 24.48 -13.58 19.00
CA ALA A 86 23.07 -13.53 19.39
C ALA A 86 22.61 -12.10 19.65
N GLY A 87 23.41 -11.30 20.35
CA GLY A 87 23.12 -9.90 20.62
C GLY A 87 23.05 -9.06 19.34
N LEU A 88 23.95 -9.29 18.39
CA LEU A 88 23.94 -8.60 17.10
C LEU A 88 22.68 -8.93 16.28
N ILE A 89 22.26 -10.22 16.24
CA ILE A 89 21.04 -10.62 15.55
C ILE A 89 19.80 -9.94 16.17
N LEU A 90 19.68 -9.97 17.50
CA LEU A 90 18.58 -9.31 18.19
C LEU A 90 18.57 -7.78 17.93
N LEU A 91 19.73 -7.16 17.95
CA LEU A 91 19.86 -5.73 17.68
C LEU A 91 19.41 -5.38 16.25
N LEU A 92 19.80 -6.17 15.27
CA LEU A 92 19.37 -5.97 13.87
C LEU A 92 17.85 -6.17 13.70
N ILE A 93 17.28 -7.18 14.35
CA ILE A 93 15.83 -7.41 14.32
C ILE A 93 15.09 -6.25 15.00
N GLY A 94 15.57 -5.81 16.17
CA GLY A 94 14.99 -4.68 16.89
C GLY A 94 15.06 -3.39 16.09
N ALA A 95 16.22 -3.06 15.53
CA ALA A 95 16.41 -1.88 14.70
C ALA A 95 15.50 -1.90 13.46
N ASN A 96 15.39 -3.05 12.79
CA ASN A 96 14.46 -3.19 11.67
C ASN A 96 13.00 -2.97 12.09
N SER A 97 12.57 -3.55 13.23
CA SER A 97 11.21 -3.34 13.74
C SER A 97 10.91 -1.87 14.05
N VAL A 98 11.91 -1.12 14.55
CA VAL A 98 11.78 0.33 14.77
C VAL A 98 11.58 1.06 13.44
N ILE A 99 12.37 0.74 12.42
CA ILE A 99 12.24 1.35 11.10
C ILE A 99 10.90 0.99 10.46
N ASP A 100 10.48 -0.28 10.54
CA ASP A 100 9.20 -0.78 10.00
C ASP A 100 7.97 -0.29 10.80
N ALA A 101 8.17 0.41 11.93
CA ALA A 101 7.09 1.07 12.65
C ALA A 101 6.60 2.33 11.92
N PHE A 102 7.45 2.93 11.08
CA PHE A 102 7.13 4.09 10.27
C PHE A 102 6.73 3.63 8.87
N GLU A 103 5.47 3.74 8.55
CA GLU A 103 4.90 3.27 7.29
C GLU A 103 4.20 4.41 6.54
N ILE A 104 4.08 4.25 5.24
CA ILE A 104 3.22 5.06 4.38
C ILE A 104 2.08 4.16 3.92
N ASP A 105 0.86 4.51 4.28
CA ASP A 105 -0.33 3.81 3.84
C ASP A 105 -0.92 4.49 2.60
N LEU A 106 -1.06 3.77 1.50
CA LEU A 106 -1.96 4.15 0.42
C LEU A 106 -3.35 3.61 0.77
N VAL A 107 -4.23 4.50 1.19
CA VAL A 107 -5.60 4.14 1.57
C VAL A 107 -6.50 4.23 0.35
N VAL A 108 -7.07 3.10 -0.06
CA VAL A 108 -8.08 3.02 -1.12
C VAL A 108 -9.45 2.98 -0.46
N THR A 109 -10.26 4.01 -0.71
CA THR A 109 -11.65 4.09 -0.22
C THR A 109 -12.59 3.62 -1.31
N THR A 110 -13.40 2.62 -1.00
CA THR A 110 -14.40 2.11 -1.94
C THR A 110 -15.68 2.97 -1.89
N THR A 111 -16.51 2.86 -2.92
CA THR A 111 -17.84 3.52 -2.98
C THR A 111 -18.80 3.05 -1.87
N ALA A 112 -18.53 1.88 -1.27
CA ALA A 112 -19.23 1.39 -0.09
C ALA A 112 -18.67 1.95 1.24
N GLY A 113 -17.71 2.88 1.21
CA GLY A 113 -17.09 3.48 2.39
C GLY A 113 -16.04 2.61 3.07
N GLN A 114 -15.70 1.45 2.50
CA GLN A 114 -14.64 0.60 3.06
C GLN A 114 -13.26 1.17 2.72
N GLN A 115 -12.39 1.27 3.73
CA GLN A 115 -11.01 1.68 3.57
C GLN A 115 -10.10 0.46 3.53
N LYS A 116 -9.21 0.43 2.54
CA LYS A 116 -8.20 -0.62 2.35
C LYS A 116 -6.82 0.02 2.35
N PRO A 117 -6.09 -0.05 3.48
CA PRO A 117 -4.72 0.42 3.53
C PRO A 117 -3.79 -0.57 2.82
N ILE A 118 -2.81 -0.03 2.12
CA ILE A 118 -1.73 -0.74 1.45
C ILE A 118 -0.44 -0.16 2.00
N ASP A 119 0.30 -0.97 2.75
CA ASP A 119 1.46 -0.54 3.50
C ASP A 119 2.68 -0.45 2.57
N PHE A 120 3.31 0.73 2.53
CA PHE A 120 4.58 0.98 1.85
C PHE A 120 5.67 1.23 2.89
N PHE A 121 6.88 0.77 2.58
CA PHE A 121 8.04 1.11 3.37
C PHE A 121 8.28 2.63 3.36
N ILE A 122 8.67 3.21 4.49
CA ILE A 122 8.78 4.68 4.66
C ILE A 122 9.60 5.37 3.56
N PHE A 123 10.68 4.73 3.08
CA PHE A 123 11.52 5.30 2.04
C PHE A 123 10.94 5.18 0.62
N GLU A 124 9.80 4.52 0.47
CA GLU A 124 9.10 4.39 -0.81
C GLU A 124 7.87 5.32 -0.94
N LYS A 125 7.81 6.37 -0.13
CA LYS A 125 6.73 7.37 -0.17
C LYS A 125 6.44 7.89 -1.58
N SER A 126 7.47 8.13 -2.38
CA SER A 126 7.31 8.61 -3.76
C SER A 126 6.51 7.63 -4.63
N LYS A 127 6.66 6.32 -4.40
CA LYS A 127 5.89 5.30 -5.12
C LYS A 127 4.44 5.24 -4.67
N ALA A 128 4.17 5.44 -3.38
CA ALA A 128 2.81 5.53 -2.86
C ALA A 128 2.07 6.73 -3.46
N VAL A 129 2.71 7.91 -3.47
CA VAL A 129 2.16 9.13 -4.09
C VAL A 129 1.96 8.96 -5.60
N LEU A 130 2.90 8.32 -6.30
CA LEU A 130 2.75 8.03 -7.72
C LEU A 130 1.56 7.10 -7.99
N ALA A 131 1.38 6.06 -7.16
CA ALA A 131 0.24 5.16 -7.26
C ALA A 131 -1.08 5.90 -7.03
N GLU A 132 -1.15 6.75 -5.99
CA GLU A 132 -2.30 7.60 -5.71
C GLU A 132 -2.65 8.48 -6.92
N GLN A 133 -1.69 9.20 -7.48
CA GLN A 133 -1.90 10.07 -8.62
C GLN A 133 -2.41 9.31 -9.84
N GLN A 134 -1.82 8.15 -10.14
CA GLN A 134 -2.25 7.35 -11.28
C GLN A 134 -3.65 6.77 -11.08
N ILE A 135 -4.01 6.31 -9.88
CA ILE A 135 -5.34 5.81 -9.57
C ILE A 135 -6.38 6.94 -9.66
N ASN A 136 -6.08 8.11 -9.08
CA ASN A 136 -6.98 9.27 -9.12
C ASN A 136 -7.18 9.77 -10.55
N ALA A 137 -6.15 9.76 -11.40
CA ALA A 137 -6.29 10.09 -12.81
C ALA A 137 -7.24 9.12 -13.55
N MET A 138 -7.18 7.82 -13.22
CA MET A 138 -8.10 6.82 -13.81
C MET A 138 -9.54 7.02 -13.33
N ILE A 139 -9.75 7.40 -12.05
CA ILE A 139 -11.07 7.71 -11.51
C ILE A 139 -11.65 8.94 -12.22
N SER A 140 -10.86 10.01 -12.37
CA SER A 140 -11.28 11.24 -13.06
C SER A 140 -11.64 10.97 -14.52
N GLY A 141 -10.79 10.27 -15.27
CA GLY A 141 -11.05 9.92 -16.67
C GLY A 141 -12.36 9.13 -16.84
N ARG A 142 -12.67 8.23 -15.91
CA ARG A 142 -13.94 7.50 -15.93
C ARG A 142 -15.15 8.42 -15.70
N LEU A 143 -15.03 9.36 -14.77
CA LEU A 143 -16.12 10.31 -14.47
C LEU A 143 -16.42 11.18 -15.68
N ASP A 144 -15.39 11.63 -16.37
CA ASP A 144 -15.52 12.43 -17.60
C ASP A 144 -16.23 11.64 -18.71
N ASP A 145 -15.85 10.38 -18.93
CA ASP A 145 -16.50 9.50 -19.91
C ASP A 145 -17.98 9.29 -19.58
N THR A 146 -18.31 9.11 -18.31
CA THR A 146 -19.69 8.91 -17.87
C THR A 146 -20.53 10.15 -18.09
N ASN A 147 -20.00 11.32 -17.75
CA ASN A 147 -20.67 12.61 -17.95
C ASN A 147 -20.92 12.90 -19.44
N ASN A 148 -19.92 12.64 -20.28
CA ASN A 148 -20.03 12.81 -21.72
C ASN A 148 -21.11 11.92 -22.34
N ARG A 149 -21.19 10.65 -21.93
CA ARG A 149 -22.25 9.74 -22.37
C ARG A 149 -23.63 10.22 -21.96
N GLN A 150 -23.82 10.62 -20.70
CA GLN A 150 -25.09 11.14 -20.21
C GLN A 150 -25.52 12.42 -20.95
N GLN A 151 -24.60 13.30 -21.29
CA GLN A 151 -24.90 14.49 -22.08
C GLN A 151 -25.31 14.13 -23.52
N THR A 152 -24.61 13.17 -24.13
CA THR A 152 -24.93 12.68 -25.47
C THR A 152 -26.33 12.04 -25.50
N ASP A 153 -26.65 11.19 -24.53
CA ASP A 153 -27.97 10.54 -24.42
C ASP A 153 -29.09 11.57 -24.27
N ARG A 154 -28.91 12.61 -23.45
CA ARG A 154 -29.87 13.71 -23.31
C ARG A 154 -30.08 14.50 -24.62
N ILE A 155 -29.01 14.72 -25.38
CA ILE A 155 -29.11 15.40 -26.69
C ILE A 155 -29.89 14.54 -27.69
N ILE A 156 -29.59 13.24 -27.74
CA ILE A 156 -30.30 12.29 -28.61
C ILE A 156 -31.77 12.23 -28.24
N GLU A 157 -32.12 12.16 -26.97
CA GLU A 157 -33.49 12.15 -26.49
C GLU A 157 -34.23 13.46 -26.85
N ALA A 158 -33.58 14.59 -26.70
CA ALA A 158 -34.14 15.89 -27.07
C ALA A 158 -34.38 16.05 -28.59
N ILE A 159 -33.57 15.40 -29.42
CA ILE A 159 -33.73 15.38 -30.89
C ILE A 159 -34.88 14.46 -31.28
N ASN A 160 -35.01 13.28 -30.66
CA ASN A 160 -36.02 12.30 -30.97
C ASN A 160 -37.44 12.69 -30.52
N ASN A 161 -37.56 13.62 -29.56
CA ASN A 161 -38.83 14.11 -29.03
C ASN A 161 -39.35 15.41 -29.75
N LYS A 162 -38.72 15.82 -30.86
CA LYS A 162 -39.17 16.86 -31.77
C LYS A 162 -39.83 16.27 -33.02
#